data_960a8fdecb371ca06fb2b6e3542cec8a
#
_entry.id   960a8fdecb371ca06fb2b6e3542cec8a
#
_cell.length_a   1.000
_cell.length_b   1.000
_cell.length_c   1.000
_cell.angle_alpha   90.00
_cell.angle_beta   90.00
_cell.angle_gamma   90.00
#
_symmetry.space_group_name_H-M   'P 1'
#
loop_
_entity.id
_entity.type
_entity.pdbx_description
1 polymer ?
#
loop_
_entity_poly.entity_id
_entity_poly.type
_entity_poly.pdbx_seq_one_letter_code
_entity_poly.pdbx_strand_id
1 'polypeptide(L)'
;LADPSQLLSPLVYEINDIIRSYEDRIAAFQQTEETNKQLMTSLSHDVRTPLTTLIGYLDAVHKGVVIGAEREEYVETARRKAYDLKGYIDVLFDWFKLNSDEFSMAIQRTEVAELTRNILIDWIPLLEDQGIKYSMEIPDRAVIVDLDPDSYMRIINNLLQNVITHSQADTVTVLLAKQEDTMRLSVADNGVGIGKED
;
A
#
# COMPACT_ATOMS: atom_id res chain seq x y z
N LEU A 1 -29.59 -42.27 39.48
CA LEU A 1 -30.13 -41.19 38.62
C LEU A 1 -29.07 -40.08 38.59
N ALA A 2 -28.48 -39.81 37.43
CA ALA A 2 -27.51 -38.71 37.29
C ALA A 2 -28.21 -37.37 37.59
N ASP A 3 -27.55 -36.50 38.30
CA ASP A 3 -28.04 -35.16 38.62
C ASP A 3 -28.23 -34.34 37.33
N PRO A 4 -29.47 -33.85 37.07
CA PRO A 4 -29.73 -33.06 35.89
C PRO A 4 -28.81 -31.84 35.72
N SER A 5 -28.30 -31.30 36.82
CA SER A 5 -27.35 -30.16 36.82
C SER A 5 -26.00 -30.52 36.18
N GLN A 6 -25.54 -31.78 36.31
CA GLN A 6 -24.28 -32.23 35.68
C GLN A 6 -24.38 -32.45 34.19
N LEU A 7 -25.58 -32.71 33.65
CA LEU A 7 -25.83 -32.87 32.22
C LEU A 7 -26.01 -31.52 31.52
N LEU A 8 -26.52 -30.50 32.23
CA LEU A 8 -26.74 -29.17 31.65
C LEU A 8 -25.51 -28.28 31.66
N SER A 9 -24.57 -28.52 32.58
CA SER A 9 -23.35 -27.69 32.67
C SER A 9 -22.49 -27.64 31.42
N PRO A 10 -22.19 -28.76 30.74
CA PRO A 10 -21.45 -28.73 29.48
C PRO A 10 -22.19 -27.98 28.36
N LEU A 11 -23.50 -28.14 28.28
CA LEU A 11 -24.33 -27.47 27.25
C LEU A 11 -24.34 -25.95 27.47
N VAL A 12 -24.43 -25.49 28.71
CA VAL A 12 -24.37 -24.06 29.02
C VAL A 12 -22.98 -23.50 28.70
N TYR A 13 -21.93 -24.28 28.89
CA TYR A 13 -20.56 -23.86 28.51
C TYR A 13 -20.42 -23.71 27.00
N GLU A 14 -20.86 -24.68 26.23
CA GLU A 14 -20.84 -24.62 24.77
C GLU A 14 -21.68 -23.45 24.22
N ILE A 15 -22.87 -23.20 24.80
CA ILE A 15 -23.70 -22.06 24.40
C ILE A 15 -22.97 -20.73 24.70
N ASN A 16 -22.33 -20.59 25.86
CA ASN A 16 -21.59 -19.39 26.18
C ASN A 16 -20.36 -19.17 25.25
N ASP A 17 -19.67 -20.24 24.89
CA ASP A 17 -18.56 -20.16 23.94
C ASP A 17 -19.05 -19.75 22.52
N ILE A 18 -20.18 -20.27 22.09
CA ILE A 18 -20.81 -19.85 20.85
C ILE A 18 -21.19 -18.36 20.90
N ILE A 19 -21.85 -17.93 21.98
CA ILE A 19 -22.24 -16.51 22.16
C ILE A 19 -21.02 -15.61 22.09
N ARG A 20 -19.94 -15.92 22.84
CA ARG A 20 -18.70 -15.16 22.82
C ARG A 20 -18.07 -15.10 21.42
N SER A 21 -18.03 -16.25 20.73
CA SER A 21 -17.52 -16.29 19.36
C SER A 21 -18.33 -15.40 18.40
N TYR A 22 -19.66 -15.32 18.59
CA TYR A 22 -20.50 -14.41 17.80
C TYR A 22 -20.29 -12.93 18.17
N GLU A 23 -20.16 -12.64 19.47
CA GLU A 23 -19.86 -11.26 19.93
C GLU A 23 -18.52 -10.78 19.39
N ASP A 24 -17.47 -11.61 19.44
CA ASP A 24 -16.16 -11.30 18.89
C ASP A 24 -16.22 -11.06 17.36
N ARG A 25 -16.99 -11.87 16.64
CA ARG A 25 -17.20 -11.69 15.18
C ARG A 25 -17.95 -10.40 14.86
N ILE A 26 -18.98 -10.07 15.63
CA ILE A 26 -19.73 -8.83 15.44
C ILE A 26 -18.83 -7.63 15.73
N ALA A 27 -18.04 -7.67 16.80
CA ALA A 27 -17.09 -6.60 17.13
C ALA A 27 -16.03 -6.42 16.04
N ALA A 28 -15.46 -7.52 15.52
CA ALA A 28 -14.50 -7.48 14.41
C ALA A 28 -15.13 -6.92 13.13
N PHE A 29 -16.36 -7.29 12.82
CA PHE A 29 -17.09 -6.76 11.66
C PHE A 29 -17.35 -5.26 11.79
N GLN A 30 -17.82 -4.81 12.96
CA GLN A 30 -18.06 -3.39 13.24
C GLN A 30 -16.78 -2.57 13.15
N GLN A 31 -15.66 -3.11 13.68
CA GLN A 31 -14.35 -2.47 13.57
C GLN A 31 -13.91 -2.33 12.12
N THR A 32 -14.11 -3.34 11.30
CA THR A 32 -13.80 -3.32 9.87
C THR A 32 -14.66 -2.28 9.14
N GLU A 33 -15.96 -2.23 9.44
CA GLU A 33 -16.89 -1.27 8.83
C GLU A 33 -16.53 0.19 9.19
N GLU A 34 -16.18 0.44 10.45
CA GLU A 34 -15.72 1.76 10.90
C GLU A 34 -14.42 2.17 10.20
N THR A 35 -13.44 1.27 10.14
CA THR A 35 -12.18 1.48 9.42
C THR A 35 -12.41 1.80 7.95
N ASN A 36 -13.27 1.04 7.29
CA ASN A 36 -13.63 1.27 5.90
C ASN A 36 -14.29 2.64 5.68
N LYS A 37 -15.16 3.07 6.59
CA LYS A 37 -15.82 4.37 6.52
C LYS A 37 -14.83 5.52 6.73
N GLN A 38 -13.92 5.38 7.68
CA GLN A 38 -12.85 6.37 7.92
C GLN A 38 -11.95 6.50 6.70
N LEU A 39 -11.52 5.39 6.12
CA LEU A 39 -10.69 5.33 4.93
C LEU A 39 -11.38 6.00 3.73
N MET A 40 -12.68 5.72 3.49
CA MET A 40 -13.45 6.36 2.44
C MET A 40 -13.59 7.89 2.64
N THR A 41 -13.73 8.32 3.90
CA THR A 41 -13.85 9.73 4.24
C THR A 41 -12.53 10.46 3.99
N SER A 42 -11.40 9.91 4.46
CA SER A 42 -10.05 10.44 4.22
C SER A 42 -9.76 10.52 2.73
N LEU A 43 -9.95 9.41 2.02
CA LEU A 43 -9.68 9.34 0.58
C LEU A 43 -10.53 10.32 -0.23
N SER A 44 -11.80 10.53 0.16
CA SER A 44 -12.67 11.54 -0.49
C SER A 44 -12.13 12.95 -0.33
N HIS A 45 -11.54 13.27 0.82
CA HIS A 45 -10.88 14.55 1.07
C HIS A 45 -9.59 14.66 0.23
N ASP A 46 -8.78 13.62 0.22
CA ASP A 46 -7.47 13.61 -0.45
C ASP A 46 -7.59 13.63 -1.98
N VAL A 47 -8.67 13.13 -2.54
CA VAL A 47 -9.04 13.26 -3.96
C VAL A 47 -9.58 14.67 -4.28
N ARG A 48 -10.39 15.24 -3.40
CA ARG A 48 -11.04 16.55 -3.66
C ARG A 48 -10.02 17.69 -3.76
N THR A 49 -9.00 17.68 -2.90
CA THR A 49 -8.00 18.76 -2.83
C THR A 49 -7.20 18.91 -4.13
N PRO A 50 -6.53 17.87 -4.66
CA PRO A 50 -5.81 17.97 -5.95
C PRO A 50 -6.75 18.22 -7.12
N LEU A 51 -7.97 17.67 -7.10
CA LEU A 51 -8.96 17.92 -8.15
C LEU A 51 -9.38 19.38 -8.22
N THR A 52 -9.68 20.00 -7.07
CA THR A 52 -10.04 21.42 -6.99
C THR A 52 -8.89 22.31 -7.49
N THR A 53 -7.67 21.98 -7.08
CA THR A 53 -6.47 22.71 -7.49
C THR A 53 -6.22 22.56 -9.00
N LEU A 54 -6.34 21.34 -9.54
CA LEU A 54 -6.24 21.05 -10.98
C LEU A 54 -7.23 21.89 -11.79
N ILE A 55 -8.50 21.90 -11.37
CA ILE A 55 -9.56 22.69 -12.02
C ILE A 55 -9.21 24.18 -11.97
N GLY A 56 -8.73 24.70 -10.82
CA GLY A 56 -8.34 26.09 -10.66
C GLY A 56 -7.23 26.52 -11.62
N TYR A 57 -6.18 25.72 -11.78
CA TYR A 57 -5.10 25.99 -12.73
C TYR A 57 -5.59 25.96 -14.19
N LEU A 58 -6.39 24.96 -14.55
CA LEU A 58 -6.95 24.84 -15.90
C LEU A 58 -7.91 26.00 -16.22
N ASP A 59 -8.73 26.44 -15.26
CA ASP A 59 -9.62 27.59 -15.38
C ASP A 59 -8.84 28.90 -15.61
N ALA A 60 -7.76 29.12 -14.86
CA ALA A 60 -6.92 30.30 -15.05
C ALA A 60 -6.28 30.34 -16.45
N VAL A 61 -5.80 29.19 -16.95
CA VAL A 61 -5.27 29.04 -18.31
C VAL A 61 -6.37 29.28 -19.34
N HIS A 62 -7.55 28.69 -19.17
CA HIS A 62 -8.67 28.79 -20.11
C HIS A 62 -9.21 30.23 -20.21
N LYS A 63 -9.32 30.93 -19.08
CA LYS A 63 -9.79 32.32 -19.03
C LYS A 63 -8.74 33.35 -19.49
N GLY A 64 -7.51 32.90 -19.81
CA GLY A 64 -6.43 33.77 -20.22
C GLY A 64 -5.92 34.70 -19.11
N VAL A 65 -6.13 34.34 -17.84
CA VAL A 65 -5.65 35.09 -16.67
C VAL A 65 -4.14 35.04 -16.60
N VAL A 66 -3.54 33.96 -17.06
CA VAL A 66 -2.08 33.71 -17.12
C VAL A 66 -1.61 33.56 -18.56
N ILE A 67 -0.45 34.12 -18.90
CA ILE A 67 0.12 34.14 -20.25
C ILE A 67 1.63 33.85 -20.21
N GLY A 68 2.20 33.47 -21.37
CA GLY A 68 3.63 33.24 -21.50
C GLY A 68 4.13 32.12 -20.59
N ALA A 69 5.27 32.31 -19.92
CA ALA A 69 5.91 31.33 -19.07
C ALA A 69 5.02 30.88 -17.87
N GLU A 70 4.26 31.81 -17.31
CA GLU A 70 3.33 31.51 -16.22
C GLU A 70 2.23 30.52 -16.65
N ARG A 71 1.74 30.63 -17.89
CA ARG A 71 0.79 29.68 -18.45
C ARG A 71 1.37 28.27 -18.53
N GLU A 72 2.63 28.14 -18.94
CA GLU A 72 3.31 26.85 -18.99
C GLU A 72 3.51 26.24 -17.59
N GLU A 73 3.86 27.05 -16.60
CA GLU A 73 3.98 26.63 -15.21
C GLU A 73 2.63 26.13 -14.65
N TYR A 74 1.52 26.82 -14.95
CA TYR A 74 0.18 26.41 -14.57
C TYR A 74 -0.23 25.08 -15.20
N VAL A 75 0.07 24.88 -16.49
CA VAL A 75 -0.19 23.62 -17.20
C VAL A 75 0.61 22.48 -16.58
N GLU A 76 1.90 22.69 -16.28
CA GLU A 76 2.74 21.68 -15.65
C GLU A 76 2.28 21.33 -14.25
N THR A 77 1.87 22.34 -13.48
CA THR A 77 1.29 22.11 -12.14
C THR A 77 -0.03 21.33 -12.22
N ALA A 78 -0.90 21.68 -13.18
CA ALA A 78 -2.13 20.94 -13.44
C ALA A 78 -1.84 19.48 -13.84
N ARG A 79 -0.83 19.26 -14.68
CA ARG A 79 -0.39 17.91 -15.08
C ARG A 79 0.06 17.09 -13.87
N ARG A 80 0.90 17.67 -12.99
CA ARG A 80 1.35 17.01 -11.75
C ARG A 80 0.17 16.64 -10.86
N LYS A 81 -0.79 17.57 -10.67
CA LYS A 81 -1.99 17.30 -9.86
C LYS A 81 -2.90 16.22 -10.45
N ALA A 82 -2.95 16.08 -11.78
CA ALA A 82 -3.65 14.98 -12.44
C ALA A 82 -2.98 13.62 -12.16
N TYR A 83 -1.64 13.56 -12.12
CA TYR A 83 -0.92 12.34 -11.74
C TYR A 83 -1.09 12.01 -10.26
N ASP A 84 -1.07 13.00 -9.36
CA ASP A 84 -1.38 12.79 -7.95
C ASP A 84 -2.77 12.15 -7.79
N LEU A 85 -3.78 12.71 -8.48
CA LEU A 85 -5.16 12.21 -8.46
C LEU A 85 -5.26 10.78 -9.00
N LYS A 86 -4.55 10.48 -10.10
CA LYS A 86 -4.47 9.11 -10.63
C LYS A 86 -3.94 8.15 -9.58
N GLY A 87 -2.88 8.52 -8.86
CA GLY A 87 -2.33 7.69 -7.79
C GLY A 87 -3.34 7.37 -6.68
N TYR A 88 -4.12 8.36 -6.23
CA TYR A 88 -5.19 8.12 -5.25
C TYR A 88 -6.28 7.17 -5.77
N ILE A 89 -6.64 7.30 -7.04
CA ILE A 89 -7.62 6.42 -7.69
C ILE A 89 -7.07 4.99 -7.79
N ASP A 90 -5.81 4.82 -8.15
CA ASP A 90 -5.15 3.51 -8.22
C ASP A 90 -5.16 2.83 -6.84
N VAL A 91 -4.82 3.55 -5.76
CA VAL A 91 -4.91 3.05 -4.36
C VAL A 91 -6.34 2.63 -4.01
N LEU A 92 -7.34 3.41 -4.41
CA LEU A 92 -8.75 3.10 -4.16
C LEU A 92 -9.18 1.81 -4.85
N PHE A 93 -8.83 1.64 -6.13
CA PHE A 93 -9.11 0.41 -6.88
C PHE A 93 -8.43 -0.80 -6.25
N ASP A 94 -7.20 -0.63 -5.78
CA ASP A 94 -6.44 -1.65 -5.10
C ASP A 94 -7.11 -2.11 -3.82
N TRP A 95 -7.57 -1.13 -3.04
CA TRP A 95 -8.30 -1.41 -1.81
C TRP A 95 -9.60 -2.16 -2.08
N PHE A 96 -10.40 -1.72 -3.07
CA PHE A 96 -11.62 -2.44 -3.46
C PHE A 96 -11.32 -3.86 -3.92
N LYS A 97 -10.28 -4.04 -4.74
CA LYS A 97 -9.88 -5.36 -5.23
C LYS A 97 -9.48 -6.28 -4.08
N LEU A 98 -8.70 -5.79 -3.11
CA LEU A 98 -8.26 -6.58 -1.95
C LEU A 98 -9.40 -6.94 -0.99
N ASN A 99 -10.44 -6.09 -0.90
CA ASN A 99 -11.61 -6.31 -0.04
C ASN A 99 -12.78 -7.00 -0.77
N SER A 100 -12.65 -7.33 -2.04
CA SER A 100 -13.65 -8.09 -2.78
C SER A 100 -13.45 -9.59 -2.58
N ASP A 101 -14.53 -10.33 -2.48
CA ASP A 101 -14.50 -11.81 -2.43
C ASP A 101 -13.95 -12.44 -3.73
N GLU A 102 -13.77 -11.63 -4.78
CA GLU A 102 -13.24 -12.05 -6.07
C GLU A 102 -11.70 -11.98 -6.13
N PHE A 103 -11.03 -11.41 -5.10
CA PHE A 103 -9.58 -11.32 -5.11
C PHE A 103 -8.96 -12.71 -4.93
N SER A 104 -8.33 -13.20 -5.97
CA SER A 104 -7.52 -14.41 -5.95
C SER A 104 -6.07 -14.09 -6.31
N MET A 105 -5.14 -14.51 -5.47
CA MET A 105 -3.72 -14.42 -5.79
C MET A 105 -3.37 -15.40 -6.89
N ALA A 106 -2.68 -14.94 -7.93
CA ALA A 106 -2.15 -15.78 -9.00
C ALA A 106 -0.78 -16.36 -8.57
N ILE A 107 -0.81 -17.24 -7.56
CA ILE A 107 0.41 -17.86 -7.04
C ILE A 107 1.07 -18.73 -8.11
N GLN A 108 2.33 -18.46 -8.40
CA GLN A 108 3.15 -19.24 -9.35
C GLN A 108 4.60 -19.34 -8.91
N ARG A 109 5.29 -20.36 -9.41
CA ARG A 109 6.71 -20.52 -9.17
C ARG A 109 7.50 -19.42 -9.86
N THR A 110 8.13 -18.56 -9.09
CA THR A 110 8.78 -17.33 -9.55
C THR A 110 10.24 -17.31 -9.09
N GLU A 111 11.15 -16.93 -10.00
CA GLU A 111 12.53 -16.60 -9.66
C GLU A 111 12.55 -15.18 -9.08
N VAL A 112 12.52 -15.12 -7.74
CA VAL A 112 12.29 -13.86 -7.02
C VAL A 112 13.51 -12.93 -7.04
N ALA A 113 14.73 -13.45 -7.13
CA ALA A 113 15.93 -12.60 -7.17
C ALA A 113 16.01 -11.84 -8.49
N GLU A 114 15.70 -12.49 -9.62
CA GLU A 114 15.65 -11.85 -10.93
C GLU A 114 14.48 -10.86 -11.04
N LEU A 115 13.30 -11.25 -10.56
CA LEU A 115 12.14 -10.36 -10.50
C LEU A 115 12.46 -9.09 -9.70
N THR A 116 13.12 -9.25 -8.54
CA THR A 116 13.53 -8.10 -7.70
C THR A 116 14.51 -7.20 -8.43
N ARG A 117 15.53 -7.75 -9.11
CA ARG A 117 16.49 -6.96 -9.89
C ARG A 117 15.78 -6.15 -10.99
N ASN A 118 14.88 -6.80 -11.73
CA ASN A 118 14.16 -6.15 -12.82
C ASN A 118 13.30 -4.98 -12.31
N ILE A 119 12.60 -5.14 -11.18
CA ILE A 119 11.85 -4.05 -10.55
C ILE A 119 12.79 -2.91 -10.14
N LEU A 120 13.92 -3.22 -9.49
CA LEU A 120 14.84 -2.21 -8.97
C LEU A 120 15.56 -1.44 -10.07
N ILE A 121 15.82 -2.03 -11.23
CA ILE A 121 16.41 -1.35 -12.39
C ILE A 121 15.57 -0.14 -12.81
N ASP A 122 14.25 -0.26 -12.78
CA ASP A 122 13.33 0.83 -13.15
C ASP A 122 13.35 1.97 -12.11
N TRP A 123 13.75 1.69 -10.86
CA TRP A 123 13.82 2.67 -9.78
C TRP A 123 15.14 3.42 -9.70
N ILE A 124 16.24 2.88 -10.26
CA ILE A 124 17.57 3.51 -10.20
C ILE A 124 17.56 4.95 -10.71
N PRO A 125 17.03 5.24 -11.91
CA PRO A 125 17.01 6.61 -12.43
C PRO A 125 16.21 7.58 -11.54
N LEU A 126 15.13 7.10 -10.93
CA LEU A 126 14.28 7.91 -10.05
C LEU A 126 14.99 8.24 -8.73
N LEU A 127 15.71 7.28 -8.14
CA LEU A 127 16.51 7.48 -6.94
C LEU A 127 17.67 8.44 -7.19
N GLU A 128 18.37 8.29 -8.33
CA GLU A 128 19.47 9.17 -8.73
C GLU A 128 19.00 10.62 -8.96
N ASP A 129 17.85 10.81 -9.60
CA ASP A 129 17.24 12.12 -9.83
C ASP A 129 16.89 12.85 -8.52
N GLN A 130 16.48 12.09 -7.50
CA GLN A 130 16.23 12.62 -6.16
C GLN A 130 17.48 12.71 -5.28
N GLY A 131 18.64 12.32 -5.78
CA GLY A 131 19.90 12.34 -5.04
C GLY A 131 20.00 11.29 -3.93
N ILE A 132 19.15 10.26 -3.96
CA ILE A 132 19.13 9.18 -2.97
C ILE A 132 20.15 8.11 -3.35
N LYS A 133 21.10 7.83 -2.47
CA LYS A 133 22.06 6.73 -2.63
C LYS A 133 21.37 5.41 -2.35
N TYR A 134 21.68 4.39 -3.14
CA TYR A 134 21.06 3.09 -2.99
C TYR A 134 22.10 1.97 -2.83
N SER A 135 21.72 0.93 -2.07
CA SER A 135 22.45 -0.33 -1.96
C SER A 135 21.47 -1.48 -2.20
N MET A 136 21.87 -2.44 -3.04
CA MET A 136 21.04 -3.57 -3.43
C MET A 136 21.78 -4.86 -3.16
N GLU A 137 21.34 -5.62 -2.17
CA GLU A 137 21.90 -6.90 -1.77
C GLU A 137 20.94 -8.02 -2.17
N ILE A 138 21.11 -8.54 -3.38
CA ILE A 138 20.25 -9.59 -3.97
C ILE A 138 21.13 -10.79 -4.29
N PRO A 139 20.72 -12.03 -3.94
CA PRO A 139 21.47 -13.23 -4.25
C PRO A 139 21.75 -13.40 -5.74
N ASP A 140 23.00 -13.73 -6.12
CA ASP A 140 23.35 -14.02 -7.53
C ASP A 140 22.76 -15.33 -8.02
N ARG A 141 22.51 -16.28 -7.09
CA ARG A 141 21.90 -17.58 -7.42
C ARG A 141 20.40 -17.45 -7.59
N ALA A 142 19.84 -18.26 -8.47
CA ALA A 142 18.40 -18.35 -8.64
C ALA A 142 17.71 -18.78 -7.34
N VAL A 143 16.65 -18.04 -6.98
CA VAL A 143 15.82 -18.30 -5.81
C VAL A 143 14.36 -18.44 -6.25
N ILE A 144 13.87 -19.68 -6.25
CA ILE A 144 12.50 -19.98 -6.67
C ILE A 144 11.60 -20.02 -5.44
N VAL A 145 10.52 -19.23 -5.47
CA VAL A 145 9.46 -19.20 -4.45
C VAL A 145 8.09 -19.18 -5.11
N ASP A 146 7.08 -19.67 -4.39
CA ASP A 146 5.69 -19.60 -4.83
C ASP A 146 5.09 -18.26 -4.34
N LEU A 147 4.84 -17.35 -5.26
CA LEU A 147 4.25 -16.03 -4.99
C LEU A 147 3.45 -15.52 -6.19
N ASP A 148 2.67 -14.48 -5.97
CA ASP A 148 2.03 -13.68 -7.03
C ASP A 148 3.00 -12.56 -7.45
N PRO A 149 3.56 -12.58 -8.67
CA PRO A 149 4.55 -11.60 -9.12
C PRO A 149 4.02 -10.18 -9.17
N ASP A 150 2.75 -10.00 -9.52
CA ASP A 150 2.13 -8.67 -9.62
C ASP A 150 1.98 -8.04 -8.22
N SER A 151 1.50 -8.84 -7.25
CA SER A 151 1.41 -8.42 -5.84
C SER A 151 2.80 -8.14 -5.25
N TYR A 152 3.80 -8.96 -5.58
CA TYR A 152 5.18 -8.76 -5.14
C TYR A 152 5.79 -7.46 -5.70
N MET A 153 5.63 -7.22 -7.00
CA MET A 153 6.07 -5.98 -7.67
C MET A 153 5.40 -4.76 -7.04
N ARG A 154 4.11 -4.85 -6.75
CA ARG A 154 3.34 -3.78 -6.13
C ARG A 154 3.84 -3.44 -4.72
N ILE A 155 4.19 -4.45 -3.92
CA ILE A 155 4.76 -4.23 -2.58
C ILE A 155 6.07 -3.44 -2.69
N ILE A 156 7.00 -3.85 -3.56
CA ILE A 156 8.29 -3.16 -3.74
C ILE A 156 8.05 -1.72 -4.22
N ASN A 157 7.21 -1.54 -5.23
CA ASN A 157 6.91 -0.22 -5.77
C ASN A 157 6.33 0.73 -4.71
N ASN A 158 5.41 0.25 -3.87
CA ASN A 158 4.85 1.05 -2.78
C ASN A 158 5.91 1.42 -1.74
N LEU A 159 6.78 0.48 -1.36
CA LEU A 159 7.85 0.76 -0.40
C LEU A 159 8.85 1.79 -0.92
N LEU A 160 9.29 1.64 -2.17
CA LEU A 160 10.24 2.59 -2.78
C LEU A 160 9.59 3.96 -3.06
N GLN A 161 8.32 3.98 -3.45
CA GLN A 161 7.57 5.22 -3.59
C GLN A 161 7.47 5.97 -2.26
N ASN A 162 7.24 5.26 -1.16
CA ASN A 162 7.22 5.86 0.19
C ASN A 162 8.59 6.46 0.55
N VAL A 163 9.67 5.78 0.21
CA VAL A 163 11.03 6.33 0.41
C VAL A 163 11.18 7.67 -0.33
N ILE A 164 10.82 7.74 -1.61
CA ILE A 164 10.97 8.96 -2.41
C ILE A 164 10.04 10.08 -1.91
N THR A 165 8.80 9.74 -1.55
CA THR A 165 7.76 10.75 -1.32
C THR A 165 7.72 11.25 0.12
N HIS A 166 8.03 10.39 1.10
CA HIS A 166 7.73 10.66 2.51
C HIS A 166 8.94 10.59 3.43
N SER A 167 9.99 9.83 3.09
CA SER A 167 11.06 9.55 4.05
C SER A 167 12.01 10.71 4.27
N GLN A 168 12.22 11.59 3.29
CA GLN A 168 13.32 12.58 3.28
C GLN A 168 14.70 11.91 3.46
N ALA A 169 14.81 10.64 3.07
CA ALA A 169 16.04 9.88 3.19
C ALA A 169 17.07 10.31 2.13
N ASP A 170 18.35 10.16 2.45
CA ASP A 170 19.45 10.28 1.49
C ASP A 170 20.04 8.92 1.11
N THR A 171 19.62 7.85 1.79
CA THR A 171 20.04 6.47 1.49
C THR A 171 18.88 5.49 1.61
N VAL A 172 18.86 4.48 0.71
CA VAL A 172 17.96 3.34 0.76
C VAL A 172 18.74 2.04 0.54
N THR A 173 18.43 1.01 1.31
CA THR A 173 19.00 -0.33 1.17
C THR A 173 17.88 -1.33 0.91
N VAL A 174 18.03 -2.10 -0.15
CA VAL A 174 17.14 -3.22 -0.47
C VAL A 174 17.91 -4.52 -0.32
N LEU A 175 17.45 -5.38 0.59
CA LEU A 175 18.05 -6.66 0.90
C LEU A 175 17.05 -7.78 0.63
N LEU A 176 17.45 -8.74 -0.20
CA LEU A 176 16.73 -9.99 -0.39
C LEU A 176 17.58 -11.13 0.16
N ALA A 177 17.17 -11.76 1.24
CA ALA A 177 17.93 -12.80 1.91
C ALA A 177 17.07 -14.04 2.21
N LYS A 178 17.68 -15.22 2.06
CA LYS A 178 17.07 -16.47 2.51
C LYS A 178 17.27 -16.62 4.02
N GLN A 179 16.18 -16.85 4.75
CA GLN A 179 16.18 -17.17 6.18
C GLN A 179 15.51 -18.53 6.38
N GLU A 180 16.31 -19.57 6.64
CA GLU A 180 15.83 -20.95 6.75
C GLU A 180 14.99 -21.37 5.52
N ASP A 181 13.69 -21.57 5.69
CA ASP A 181 12.75 -21.95 4.62
C ASP A 181 11.95 -20.75 4.05
N THR A 182 12.28 -19.53 4.48
CA THR A 182 11.60 -18.31 4.03
C THR A 182 12.54 -17.37 3.29
N MET A 183 11.97 -16.52 2.43
CA MET A 183 12.66 -15.38 1.85
C MET A 183 12.21 -14.10 2.55
N ARG A 184 13.18 -13.29 2.95
CA ARG A 184 12.96 -11.98 3.51
C ARG A 184 13.37 -10.92 2.52
N LEU A 185 12.42 -10.06 2.14
CA LEU A 185 12.68 -8.79 1.48
C LEU A 185 12.69 -7.70 2.57
N SER A 186 13.72 -6.87 2.57
CA SER A 186 13.84 -5.71 3.45
C SER A 186 14.14 -4.47 2.63
N VAL A 187 13.38 -3.42 2.84
CA VAL A 187 13.65 -2.08 2.31
C VAL A 187 13.85 -1.17 3.53
N ALA A 188 15.03 -0.60 3.65
CA ALA A 188 15.39 0.24 4.77
C ALA A 188 15.91 1.59 4.25
N ASP A 189 15.42 2.67 4.80
CA ASP A 189 15.86 4.03 4.55
C ASP A 189 16.36 4.69 5.86
N ASN A 190 17.07 5.79 5.74
CA ASN A 190 17.57 6.57 6.87
C ASN A 190 16.75 7.85 7.11
N GLY A 191 15.54 7.90 6.63
CA GLY A 191 14.67 9.07 6.71
C GLY A 191 14.02 9.30 8.07
N VAL A 192 12.98 10.14 8.07
CA VAL A 192 12.29 10.58 9.30
C VAL A 192 11.48 9.48 10.00
N GLY A 193 11.25 8.34 9.31
CA GLY A 193 10.43 7.24 9.83
C GLY A 193 8.93 7.57 9.83
N ILE A 194 8.14 6.64 10.38
CA ILE A 194 6.69 6.78 10.54
C ILE A 194 6.40 7.19 11.98
N GLY A 195 5.62 8.24 12.17
CA GLY A 195 5.18 8.70 13.50
C GLY A 195 4.33 7.63 14.21
N LYS A 196 4.32 7.67 15.55
CA LYS A 196 3.49 6.70 16.32
C LYS A 196 1.99 6.95 16.21
N GLU A 197 1.61 8.09 15.64
CA GLU A 197 0.22 8.53 15.48
C GLU A 197 -0.27 8.42 14.01
N ASP A 198 0.63 8.03 13.10
CA ASP A 198 0.36 7.76 11.69
C ASP A 198 0.27 6.23 11.44
#